data_88d5f5b1457ea11ccf0279a07e22a71b
#
_entry.id   88d5f5b1457ea11ccf0279a07e22a71b
#
_cell.length_a   1.000
_cell.length_b   1.000
_cell.length_c   1.000
_cell.angle_alpha   90.00
_cell.angle_beta   90.00
_cell.angle_gamma   90.00
#
_symmetry.space_group_name_H-M   'P 1'
#
loop_
_entity.id
_entity.type
_entity.pdbx_description
1 polymer ?
#
loop_
_entity_poly.entity_id
_entity_poly.type
_entity_poly.pdbx_seq_one_letter_code
_entity_poly.pdbx_strand_id
1 'polypeptide(L)'
;MSNYLNSFQLNDHHALITGAGRGLGEASALALSEAGAEITLVARSSDQLESVAKKIRDSGGQASVHPADLTKMEEIRKLEELGPFTILVNNAGINRPQSFEDVKENDFDDVLDLNVKSAFFVAQSVARGMIQAGRGGSIINMSSQMGHVGGSNRSVYCATKHAMEGFSKGMALDLAAHKIRVNTVCPTFIETALTKPFMENKEFMQDILNRIPLGHVGQPEDVAGAVLYLASDASRLVSGSSIKVDGGWTAV
;
A
#
# COMPACT_ATOMS: atom_id res chain seq x y z
N MET A 1 -32.09 10.55 -6.73
CA MET A 1 -31.61 9.78 -5.54
C MET A 1 -30.13 9.55 -5.72
N SER A 2 -29.30 9.90 -4.73
CA SER A 2 -27.87 9.61 -4.79
C SER A 2 -27.66 8.10 -4.73
N ASN A 3 -27.08 7.51 -5.76
CA ASN A 3 -26.68 6.12 -5.71
C ASN A 3 -25.34 6.03 -4.96
N TYR A 4 -25.37 5.61 -3.71
CA TYR A 4 -24.17 5.52 -2.85
C TYR A 4 -23.08 4.60 -3.44
N LEU A 5 -23.46 3.58 -4.20
CA LEU A 5 -22.49 2.69 -4.86
C LEU A 5 -21.69 3.39 -5.96
N ASN A 6 -22.24 4.44 -6.57
CA ASN A 6 -21.49 5.22 -7.57
C ASN A 6 -20.27 5.93 -6.97
N SER A 7 -20.26 6.21 -5.66
CA SER A 7 -19.12 6.82 -5.01
C SER A 7 -17.89 5.90 -4.92
N PHE A 8 -18.04 4.61 -5.19
CA PHE A 8 -16.94 3.65 -5.26
C PHE A 8 -16.40 3.44 -6.70
N GLN A 9 -17.07 3.99 -7.70
CA GLN A 9 -16.60 3.91 -9.10
C GLN A 9 -15.38 4.80 -9.30
N LEU A 10 -14.42 4.29 -10.07
CA LEU A 10 -13.15 4.95 -10.35
C LEU A 10 -12.97 5.25 -11.86
N ASN A 11 -14.06 5.40 -12.58
CA ASN A 11 -14.01 5.80 -13.98
C ASN A 11 -13.25 7.13 -14.09
N ASP A 12 -12.43 7.30 -15.11
CA ASP A 12 -11.55 8.46 -15.32
C ASP A 12 -10.44 8.64 -14.27
N HIS A 13 -10.19 7.65 -13.41
CA HIS A 13 -9.07 7.62 -12.50
C HIS A 13 -7.92 6.78 -13.05
N HIS A 14 -6.69 7.25 -12.81
CA HIS A 14 -5.46 6.54 -13.11
C HIS A 14 -4.70 6.26 -11.80
N ALA A 15 -4.48 4.99 -11.51
CA ALA A 15 -3.84 4.54 -10.28
C ALA A 15 -2.43 4.01 -10.54
N LEU A 16 -1.45 4.47 -9.76
CA LEU A 16 -0.14 3.87 -9.67
C LEU A 16 -0.06 2.98 -8.43
N ILE A 17 0.35 1.73 -8.61
CA ILE A 17 0.53 0.78 -7.51
C ILE A 17 1.97 0.29 -7.47
N THR A 18 2.67 0.50 -6.35
CA THR A 18 4.01 -0.01 -6.12
C THR A 18 3.99 -1.39 -5.45
N GLY A 19 5.00 -2.24 -5.75
CA GLY A 19 5.00 -3.61 -5.27
C GLY A 19 3.84 -4.44 -5.83
N ALA A 20 3.39 -4.12 -7.05
CA ALA A 20 2.15 -4.59 -7.65
C ALA A 20 2.21 -6.03 -8.21
N GLY A 21 3.38 -6.67 -8.21
CA GLY A 21 3.55 -7.98 -8.89
C GLY A 21 2.94 -9.18 -8.15
N ARG A 22 2.50 -9.04 -6.90
CA ARG A 22 1.90 -10.10 -6.09
C ARG A 22 1.25 -9.57 -4.80
N GLY A 23 0.49 -10.43 -4.14
CA GLY A 23 -0.04 -10.20 -2.78
C GLY A 23 -0.94 -8.97 -2.69
N LEU A 24 -0.70 -8.10 -1.70
CA LEU A 24 -1.55 -6.93 -1.44
C LEU A 24 -1.55 -5.92 -2.59
N GLY A 25 -0.40 -5.75 -3.26
CA GLY A 25 -0.29 -4.86 -4.42
C GLY A 25 -1.10 -5.38 -5.62
N GLU A 26 -1.04 -6.68 -5.90
CA GLU A 26 -1.86 -7.35 -6.92
C GLU A 26 -3.35 -7.22 -6.59
N ALA A 27 -3.77 -7.58 -5.36
CA ALA A 27 -5.17 -7.50 -4.95
C ALA A 27 -5.71 -6.07 -5.03
N SER A 28 -4.92 -5.08 -4.62
CA SER A 28 -5.26 -3.67 -4.76
C SER A 28 -5.44 -3.26 -6.22
N ALA A 29 -4.53 -3.70 -7.11
CA ALA A 29 -4.60 -3.40 -8.54
C ALA A 29 -5.86 -3.99 -9.19
N LEU A 30 -6.20 -5.24 -8.88
CA LEU A 30 -7.40 -5.90 -9.37
C LEU A 30 -8.67 -5.17 -8.91
N ALA A 31 -8.78 -4.87 -7.60
CA ALA A 31 -9.96 -4.20 -7.05
C ALA A 31 -10.17 -2.78 -7.61
N LEU A 32 -9.08 -2.01 -7.79
CA LEU A 32 -9.18 -0.68 -8.39
C LEU A 32 -9.55 -0.73 -9.88
N SER A 33 -9.04 -1.73 -10.61
CA SER A 33 -9.40 -1.96 -12.01
C SER A 33 -10.85 -2.39 -12.17
N GLU A 34 -11.36 -3.28 -11.31
CA GLU A 34 -12.77 -3.69 -11.31
C GLU A 34 -13.72 -2.51 -11.02
N ALA A 35 -13.24 -1.52 -10.25
CA ALA A 35 -13.97 -0.29 -10.00
C ALA A 35 -13.88 0.74 -11.16
N GLY A 36 -13.11 0.45 -12.22
CA GLY A 36 -13.02 1.25 -13.45
C GLY A 36 -11.73 2.07 -13.61
N ALA A 37 -10.76 1.97 -12.70
CA ALA A 37 -9.51 2.72 -12.83
C ALA A 37 -8.59 2.12 -13.90
N GLU A 38 -7.87 2.98 -14.62
CA GLU A 38 -6.67 2.61 -15.35
C GLU A 38 -5.52 2.34 -14.37
N ILE A 39 -4.72 1.29 -14.59
CA ILE A 39 -3.71 0.84 -13.63
C ILE A 39 -2.30 0.92 -14.22
N THR A 40 -1.38 1.55 -13.50
CA THR A 40 0.07 1.44 -13.72
C THR A 40 0.69 0.60 -12.61
N LEU A 41 1.26 -0.54 -12.98
CA LEU A 41 1.87 -1.52 -12.10
C LEU A 41 3.38 -1.31 -12.02
N VAL A 42 3.91 -1.11 -10.81
CA VAL A 42 5.35 -0.87 -10.59
C VAL A 42 5.91 -1.90 -9.62
N ALA A 43 6.95 -2.63 -10.03
CA ALA A 43 7.80 -3.50 -9.20
C ALA A 43 9.06 -3.89 -9.98
N ARG A 44 9.99 -4.63 -9.37
CA ARG A 44 11.23 -5.04 -10.03
C ARG A 44 11.06 -6.15 -11.08
N SER A 45 10.11 -7.07 -10.86
CA SER A 45 9.93 -8.26 -11.71
C SER A 45 8.91 -7.96 -12.81
N SER A 46 9.40 -7.82 -14.04
CA SER A 46 8.57 -7.65 -15.24
C SER A 46 7.55 -8.77 -15.41
N ASP A 47 7.98 -10.03 -15.24
CA ASP A 47 7.12 -11.21 -15.45
C ASP A 47 5.94 -11.24 -14.48
N GLN A 48 6.19 -10.88 -13.18
CA GLN A 48 5.11 -10.80 -12.20
C GLN A 48 4.14 -9.67 -12.55
N LEU A 49 4.64 -8.52 -12.97
CA LEU A 49 3.81 -7.39 -13.37
C LEU A 49 2.95 -7.73 -14.60
N GLU A 50 3.53 -8.37 -15.63
CA GLU A 50 2.78 -8.79 -16.82
C GLU A 50 1.72 -9.86 -16.49
N SER A 51 1.99 -10.75 -15.54
CA SER A 51 0.99 -11.72 -15.07
C SER A 51 -0.23 -10.99 -14.48
N VAL A 52 -0.02 -9.96 -13.64
CA VAL A 52 -1.11 -9.15 -13.06
C VAL A 52 -1.80 -8.31 -14.13
N ALA A 53 -1.03 -7.65 -15.01
CA ALA A 53 -1.58 -6.86 -16.12
C ALA A 53 -2.46 -7.69 -17.04
N LYS A 54 -2.05 -8.95 -17.31
CA LYS A 54 -2.87 -9.88 -18.09
C LYS A 54 -4.20 -10.16 -17.44
N LYS A 55 -4.25 -10.41 -16.11
CA LYS A 55 -5.50 -10.64 -15.37
C LYS A 55 -6.43 -9.44 -15.50
N ILE A 56 -5.90 -8.23 -15.35
CA ILE A 56 -6.67 -6.98 -15.50
C ILE A 56 -7.23 -6.84 -16.91
N ARG A 57 -6.41 -7.06 -17.93
CA ARG A 57 -6.82 -6.94 -19.35
C ARG A 57 -7.83 -8.02 -19.75
N ASP A 58 -7.65 -9.25 -19.29
CA ASP A 58 -8.58 -10.37 -19.53
C ASP A 58 -9.97 -10.09 -18.90
N SER A 59 -10.04 -9.29 -17.83
CA SER A 59 -11.29 -8.83 -17.19
C SER A 59 -11.83 -7.54 -17.82
N GLY A 60 -11.24 -7.03 -18.91
CA GLY A 60 -11.68 -5.83 -19.63
C GLY A 60 -11.14 -4.51 -19.09
N GLY A 61 -10.26 -4.54 -18.07
CA GLY A 61 -9.59 -3.35 -17.53
C GLY A 61 -8.39 -2.90 -18.36
N GLN A 62 -7.82 -1.76 -18.00
CA GLN A 62 -6.62 -1.20 -18.63
C GLN A 62 -5.44 -1.26 -17.65
N ALA A 63 -4.32 -1.83 -18.09
CA ALA A 63 -3.11 -1.92 -17.28
C ALA A 63 -1.85 -1.71 -18.11
N SER A 64 -0.92 -0.91 -17.58
CA SER A 64 0.44 -0.71 -18.04
C SER A 64 1.44 -1.24 -17.01
N VAL A 65 2.62 -1.63 -17.46
CA VAL A 65 3.68 -2.24 -16.66
C VAL A 65 4.92 -1.38 -16.72
N HIS A 66 5.47 -1.04 -15.55
CA HIS A 66 6.70 -0.27 -15.44
C HIS A 66 7.67 -0.95 -14.45
N PRO A 67 8.59 -1.80 -14.92
CA PRO A 67 9.62 -2.40 -14.07
C PRO A 67 10.55 -1.33 -13.50
N ALA A 68 10.66 -1.24 -12.16
CA ALA A 68 11.51 -0.25 -11.50
C ALA A 68 12.03 -0.76 -10.14
N ASP A 69 13.27 -0.40 -9.83
CA ASP A 69 13.86 -0.56 -8.51
C ASP A 69 13.70 0.74 -7.72
N LEU A 70 12.71 0.78 -6.84
CA LEU A 70 12.35 1.97 -6.07
C LEU A 70 13.38 2.34 -4.97
N THR A 71 14.45 1.58 -4.78
CA THR A 71 15.60 2.01 -3.97
C THR A 71 16.47 3.03 -4.72
N LYS A 72 16.29 3.16 -6.05
CA LYS A 72 17.03 4.07 -6.92
C LYS A 72 16.24 5.34 -7.20
N MET A 73 16.76 6.47 -6.78
CA MET A 73 16.09 7.77 -6.92
C MET A 73 15.85 8.19 -8.38
N GLU A 74 16.73 7.80 -9.30
CA GLU A 74 16.54 8.07 -10.73
C GLU A 74 15.35 7.32 -11.30
N GLU A 75 15.02 6.12 -10.80
CA GLU A 75 13.85 5.36 -11.23
C GLU A 75 12.55 5.90 -10.63
N ILE A 76 12.60 6.40 -9.39
CA ILE A 76 11.45 7.10 -8.79
C ILE A 76 11.10 8.37 -9.57
N ARG A 77 12.09 9.16 -10.00
CA ARG A 77 11.84 10.39 -10.76
C ARG A 77 11.14 10.16 -12.09
N LYS A 78 11.39 9.02 -12.75
CA LYS A 78 10.72 8.66 -14.02
C LYS A 78 9.23 8.39 -13.85
N LEU A 79 8.75 8.13 -12.62
CA LEU A 79 7.32 7.90 -12.38
C LEU A 79 6.47 9.14 -12.68
N GLU A 80 7.03 10.36 -12.62
CA GLU A 80 6.31 11.59 -12.99
C GLU A 80 5.89 11.58 -14.47
N GLU A 81 6.68 10.95 -15.33
CA GLU A 81 6.45 10.89 -16.78
C GLU A 81 5.32 9.91 -17.16
N LEU A 82 4.95 8.99 -16.25
CA LEU A 82 3.91 7.99 -16.49
C LEU A 82 2.49 8.51 -16.19
N GLY A 83 2.39 9.66 -15.52
CA GLY A 83 1.13 10.25 -15.08
C GLY A 83 0.43 11.10 -16.14
N PRO A 84 -0.55 11.93 -15.76
CA PRO A 84 -0.90 12.22 -14.37
C PRO A 84 -1.73 11.12 -13.69
N PHE A 85 -1.36 10.81 -12.45
CA PHE A 85 -2.13 9.89 -11.60
C PHE A 85 -3.12 10.66 -10.73
N THR A 86 -4.22 10.02 -10.35
CA THR A 86 -5.17 10.51 -9.35
C THR A 86 -5.20 9.62 -8.10
N ILE A 87 -4.61 8.43 -8.19
CA ILE A 87 -4.51 7.48 -7.07
C ILE A 87 -3.08 6.95 -7.00
N LEU A 88 -2.52 6.91 -5.78
CA LEU A 88 -1.30 6.18 -5.46
C LEU A 88 -1.59 5.13 -4.39
N VAL A 89 -1.26 3.87 -4.67
CA VAL A 89 -1.13 2.81 -3.66
C VAL A 89 0.35 2.54 -3.45
N ASN A 90 0.90 3.11 -2.39
CA ASN A 90 2.30 3.03 -2.03
C ASN A 90 2.53 1.79 -1.17
N ASN A 91 2.64 0.63 -1.82
CA ASN A 91 2.62 -0.68 -1.16
C ASN A 91 3.99 -1.39 -1.14
N ALA A 92 4.95 -0.97 -1.96
CA ALA A 92 6.28 -1.59 -1.94
C ALA A 92 6.90 -1.55 -0.54
N GLY A 93 7.40 -2.69 -0.07
CA GLY A 93 8.03 -2.80 1.24
C GLY A 93 8.58 -4.19 1.52
N ILE A 94 9.49 -4.26 2.48
CA ILE A 94 10.10 -5.50 2.97
C ILE A 94 10.11 -5.54 4.48
N ASN A 95 10.27 -6.75 5.02
CA ASN A 95 10.53 -7.01 6.42
C ASN A 95 11.67 -8.02 6.54
N ARG A 96 12.62 -7.75 7.43
CA ARG A 96 13.73 -8.65 7.79
C ARG A 96 13.67 -8.92 9.28
N PRO A 97 12.93 -9.98 9.71
CA PRO A 97 12.78 -10.30 11.13
C PRO A 97 14.11 -10.76 11.72
N GLN A 98 14.55 -10.05 12.77
CA GLN A 98 15.77 -10.37 13.54
C GLN A 98 15.58 -9.96 15.00
N SER A 99 16.23 -10.65 15.95
CA SER A 99 16.35 -10.17 17.30
C SER A 99 17.07 -8.81 17.31
N PHE A 100 16.73 -7.94 18.26
CA PHE A 100 17.22 -6.55 18.26
C PHE A 100 18.76 -6.47 18.25
N GLU A 101 19.41 -7.32 19.04
CA GLU A 101 20.87 -7.39 19.19
C GLU A 101 21.60 -7.91 17.95
N ASP A 102 20.89 -8.62 17.04
CA ASP A 102 21.48 -9.23 15.84
C ASP A 102 21.20 -8.45 14.56
N VAL A 103 20.51 -7.31 14.65
CA VAL A 103 20.20 -6.48 13.48
C VAL A 103 21.50 -5.99 12.83
N LYS A 104 21.69 -6.35 11.57
CA LYS A 104 22.83 -5.90 10.77
C LYS A 104 22.55 -4.56 10.11
N GLU A 105 23.58 -3.71 10.00
CA GLU A 105 23.50 -2.39 9.38
C GLU A 105 22.89 -2.46 7.97
N ASN A 106 23.35 -3.36 7.11
CA ASN A 106 22.81 -3.53 5.77
C ASN A 106 21.32 -3.91 5.76
N ASP A 107 20.87 -4.75 6.71
CA ASP A 107 19.45 -5.14 6.80
C ASP A 107 18.60 -3.97 7.31
N PHE A 108 19.14 -3.14 8.20
CA PHE A 108 18.54 -1.91 8.67
C PHE A 108 18.35 -0.93 7.50
N ASP A 109 19.43 -0.65 6.76
CA ASP A 109 19.44 0.27 5.63
C ASP A 109 18.47 -0.18 4.52
N ASP A 110 18.50 -1.44 4.13
CA ASP A 110 17.59 -2.01 3.11
C ASP A 110 16.12 -1.78 3.47
N VAL A 111 15.76 -2.00 4.76
CA VAL A 111 14.37 -1.85 5.22
C VAL A 111 13.97 -0.37 5.26
N LEU A 112 14.86 0.52 5.73
CA LEU A 112 14.58 1.96 5.73
C LEU A 112 14.53 2.54 4.32
N ASP A 113 15.46 2.18 3.45
CA ASP A 113 15.52 2.69 2.09
C ASP A 113 14.25 2.35 1.30
N LEU A 114 13.75 1.11 1.42
CA LEU A 114 12.55 0.73 0.69
C LEU A 114 11.26 1.20 1.40
N ASN A 115 11.14 1.01 2.72
CA ASN A 115 9.86 1.25 3.41
C ASN A 115 9.62 2.72 3.76
N VAL A 116 10.68 3.53 3.91
CA VAL A 116 10.57 4.94 4.32
C VAL A 116 10.98 5.86 3.19
N LYS A 117 12.25 5.81 2.78
CA LYS A 117 12.81 6.74 1.79
C LYS A 117 12.11 6.60 0.44
N SER A 118 12.04 5.39 -0.08
CA SER A 118 11.35 5.10 -1.35
C SER A 118 9.87 5.53 -1.27
N ALA A 119 9.16 5.10 -0.23
CA ALA A 119 7.75 5.43 -0.06
C ALA A 119 7.49 6.94 -0.02
N PHE A 120 8.34 7.69 0.69
CA PHE A 120 8.25 9.14 0.77
C PHE A 120 8.45 9.81 -0.61
N PHE A 121 9.50 9.43 -1.34
CA PHE A 121 9.83 10.06 -2.61
C PHE A 121 8.92 9.62 -3.76
N VAL A 122 8.38 8.39 -3.74
CA VAL A 122 7.31 7.98 -4.67
C VAL A 122 6.07 8.83 -4.45
N ALA A 123 5.65 9.02 -3.19
CA ALA A 123 4.51 9.87 -2.89
C ALA A 123 4.75 11.33 -3.31
N GLN A 124 5.98 11.86 -3.12
CA GLN A 124 6.34 13.22 -3.55
C GLN A 124 6.27 13.35 -5.09
N SER A 125 6.82 12.38 -5.83
CA SER A 125 6.81 12.36 -7.28
C SER A 125 5.36 12.38 -7.82
N VAL A 126 4.52 11.48 -7.32
CA VAL A 126 3.11 11.41 -7.73
C VAL A 126 2.33 12.66 -7.32
N ALA A 127 2.55 13.18 -6.10
CA ALA A 127 1.88 14.39 -5.62
C ALA A 127 2.19 15.61 -6.49
N ARG A 128 3.43 15.76 -6.98
CA ARG A 128 3.79 16.83 -7.93
C ARG A 128 2.96 16.76 -9.21
N GLY A 129 2.82 15.57 -9.78
CA GLY A 129 1.96 15.37 -10.96
C GLY A 129 0.49 15.67 -10.67
N MET A 130 -0.05 15.25 -9.52
CA MET A 130 -1.41 15.60 -9.10
C MET A 130 -1.62 17.11 -8.95
N ILE A 131 -0.66 17.81 -8.35
CA ILE A 131 -0.69 19.28 -8.17
C ILE A 131 -0.68 19.99 -9.53
N GLN A 132 0.22 19.59 -10.43
CA GLN A 132 0.32 20.17 -11.79
C GLN A 132 -0.96 19.95 -12.59
N ALA A 133 -1.56 18.77 -12.49
CA ALA A 133 -2.82 18.46 -13.16
C ALA A 133 -4.05 19.17 -12.55
N GLY A 134 -3.96 19.64 -11.30
CA GLY A 134 -5.04 20.37 -10.62
C GLY A 134 -6.30 19.55 -10.32
N ARG A 135 -6.23 18.20 -10.42
CA ARG A 135 -7.39 17.31 -10.29
C ARG A 135 -7.64 16.81 -8.86
N GLY A 136 -6.70 17.07 -7.93
CA GLY A 136 -6.71 16.43 -6.62
C GLY A 136 -6.31 14.94 -6.69
N GLY A 137 -6.57 14.18 -5.64
CA GLY A 137 -6.25 12.75 -5.66
C GLY A 137 -6.29 12.06 -4.29
N SER A 138 -5.87 10.80 -4.28
CA SER A 138 -5.75 9.98 -3.08
C SER A 138 -4.41 9.25 -3.04
N ILE A 139 -3.63 9.46 -1.97
CA ILE A 139 -2.40 8.73 -1.67
C ILE A 139 -2.71 7.76 -0.52
N ILE A 140 -2.47 6.48 -0.75
CA ILE A 140 -2.73 5.40 0.19
C ILE A 140 -1.41 4.71 0.48
N ASN A 141 -0.88 4.92 1.69
CA ASN A 141 0.36 4.28 2.12
C ASN A 141 0.03 2.96 2.84
N MET A 142 0.61 1.85 2.36
CA MET A 142 0.46 0.53 2.98
C MET A 142 1.35 0.44 4.21
N SER A 143 0.76 0.74 5.36
CA SER A 143 1.39 0.65 6.67
C SER A 143 1.31 -0.78 7.23
N SER A 144 1.04 -0.92 8.51
CA SER A 144 0.84 -2.17 9.23
C SER A 144 0.21 -1.87 10.59
N GLN A 145 -0.45 -2.84 11.24
CA GLN A 145 -0.75 -2.71 12.66
C GLN A 145 0.52 -2.43 13.47
N MET A 146 1.71 -2.86 13.00
CA MET A 146 3.01 -2.55 13.61
C MET A 146 3.47 -1.09 13.40
N GLY A 147 2.69 -0.25 12.77
CA GLY A 147 2.79 1.21 12.83
C GLY A 147 2.13 1.82 14.06
N HIS A 148 1.44 1.01 14.88
CA HIS A 148 0.72 1.42 16.09
C HIS A 148 1.12 0.64 17.34
N VAL A 149 1.67 -0.56 17.17
CA VAL A 149 2.13 -1.45 18.25
C VAL A 149 3.49 -2.06 17.92
N GLY A 150 4.16 -2.61 18.93
CA GLY A 150 5.41 -3.34 18.75
C GLY A 150 5.19 -4.76 18.22
N GLY A 151 6.26 -5.35 17.70
CA GLY A 151 6.31 -6.75 17.30
C GLY A 151 7.66 -7.37 17.63
N SER A 152 7.68 -8.57 18.21
CA SER A 152 8.93 -9.29 18.52
C SER A 152 9.73 -9.53 17.24
N ASN A 153 11.04 -9.32 17.30
CA ASN A 153 11.97 -9.45 16.17
C ASN A 153 11.62 -8.52 14.97
N ARG A 154 10.99 -7.36 15.22
CA ARG A 154 10.48 -6.44 14.21
C ARG A 154 10.84 -4.98 14.49
N SER A 155 11.85 -4.70 15.34
CA SER A 155 12.19 -3.33 15.77
C SER A 155 12.37 -2.37 14.59
N VAL A 156 13.14 -2.75 13.56
CA VAL A 156 13.36 -1.93 12.36
C VAL A 156 12.07 -1.77 11.55
N TYR A 157 11.33 -2.86 11.35
CA TYR A 157 10.05 -2.80 10.62
C TYR A 157 9.03 -1.91 11.33
N CYS A 158 8.89 -2.06 12.66
CA CYS A 158 8.02 -1.18 13.46
C CYS A 158 8.44 0.29 13.31
N ALA A 159 9.74 0.59 13.37
CA ALA A 159 10.23 1.95 13.17
C ALA A 159 9.81 2.51 11.80
N THR A 160 9.93 1.72 10.72
CA THR A 160 9.52 2.17 9.38
C THR A 160 8.02 2.39 9.27
N LYS A 161 7.20 1.55 9.91
CA LYS A 161 5.74 1.70 9.84
C LYS A 161 5.23 2.84 10.72
N HIS A 162 5.85 3.09 11.88
CA HIS A 162 5.59 4.32 12.67
C HIS A 162 6.01 5.59 11.92
N ALA A 163 7.16 5.56 11.22
CA ALA A 163 7.57 6.67 10.36
C ALA A 163 6.53 6.94 9.26
N MET A 164 6.00 5.87 8.64
CA MET A 164 4.94 5.97 7.62
C MET A 164 3.66 6.61 8.16
N GLU A 165 3.22 6.24 9.36
CA GLU A 165 2.09 6.89 10.04
C GLU A 165 2.36 8.39 10.28
N GLY A 166 3.58 8.74 10.69
CA GLY A 166 3.99 10.13 10.95
C GLY A 166 3.99 10.97 9.68
N PHE A 167 4.73 10.55 8.64
CA PHE A 167 4.82 11.34 7.43
C PHE A 167 3.50 11.40 6.64
N SER A 168 2.64 10.37 6.73
CA SER A 168 1.33 10.40 6.09
C SER A 168 0.45 11.51 6.67
N LYS A 169 0.50 11.75 7.97
CA LYS A 169 -0.22 12.86 8.62
C LYS A 169 0.32 14.22 8.19
N GLY A 170 1.66 14.37 8.12
CA GLY A 170 2.30 15.58 7.60
C GLY A 170 1.88 15.88 6.16
N MET A 171 2.00 14.88 5.28
CA MET A 171 1.57 14.99 3.88
C MET A 171 0.08 15.34 3.74
N ALA A 172 -0.80 14.79 4.61
CA ALA A 172 -2.23 15.10 4.57
C ALA A 172 -2.52 16.59 4.81
N LEU A 173 -1.74 17.23 5.67
CA LEU A 173 -1.83 18.66 5.93
C LEU A 173 -1.24 19.48 4.78
N ASP A 174 -0.04 19.12 4.31
CA ASP A 174 0.67 19.86 3.26
C ASP A 174 -0.08 19.83 1.92
N LEU A 175 -0.77 18.71 1.61
CA LEU A 175 -1.42 18.50 0.33
C LEU A 175 -2.91 18.85 0.32
N ALA A 176 -3.49 19.21 1.47
CA ALA A 176 -4.93 19.51 1.60
C ALA A 176 -5.39 20.65 0.68
N ALA A 177 -4.60 21.72 0.55
CA ALA A 177 -4.91 22.85 -0.34
C ALA A 177 -5.03 22.43 -1.82
N HIS A 178 -4.40 21.32 -2.20
CA HIS A 178 -4.44 20.74 -3.55
C HIS A 178 -5.52 19.68 -3.72
N LYS A 179 -6.41 19.51 -2.72
CA LYS A 179 -7.47 18.48 -2.70
C LYS A 179 -6.92 17.04 -2.81
N ILE A 180 -5.71 16.80 -2.31
CA ILE A 180 -5.09 15.48 -2.24
C ILE A 180 -5.26 14.95 -0.83
N ARG A 181 -5.90 13.79 -0.70
CA ARG A 181 -6.07 13.08 0.57
C ARG A 181 -4.90 12.12 0.76
N VAL A 182 -4.43 11.95 1.99
CA VAL A 182 -3.37 11.00 2.32
C VAL A 182 -3.81 10.18 3.53
N ASN A 183 -3.82 8.85 3.39
CA ASN A 183 -4.24 7.94 4.44
C ASN A 183 -3.33 6.70 4.47
N THR A 184 -3.42 5.92 5.54
CA THR A 184 -2.76 4.63 5.66
C THR A 184 -3.77 3.50 5.75
N VAL A 185 -3.41 2.33 5.19
CA VAL A 185 -4.06 1.05 5.47
C VAL A 185 -3.09 0.23 6.31
N CYS A 186 -3.57 -0.33 7.41
CA CYS A 186 -2.77 -0.99 8.44
C CYS A 186 -3.19 -2.46 8.60
N PRO A 187 -2.74 -3.35 7.70
CA PRO A 187 -3.06 -4.77 7.81
C PRO A 187 -2.33 -5.43 8.98
N THR A 188 -2.92 -6.52 9.49
CA THR A 188 -2.23 -7.51 10.30
C THR A 188 -1.62 -8.60 9.43
N PHE A 189 -1.60 -9.84 9.89
CA PHE A 189 -1.16 -10.99 9.11
C PHE A 189 -2.20 -11.34 8.05
N ILE A 190 -1.78 -11.22 6.79
CA ILE A 190 -2.61 -11.52 5.61
C ILE A 190 -2.01 -12.74 4.90
N GLU A 191 -2.83 -13.69 4.52
CA GLU A 191 -2.41 -14.87 3.75
C GLU A 191 -2.01 -14.45 2.34
N THR A 192 -0.73 -14.54 2.05
CA THR A 192 -0.13 -14.27 0.74
C THR A 192 0.92 -15.32 0.44
N ALA A 193 1.39 -15.41 -0.80
CA ALA A 193 2.50 -16.29 -1.15
C ALA A 193 3.77 -16.02 -0.32
N LEU A 194 3.95 -14.80 0.20
CA LEU A 194 5.08 -14.44 1.07
C LEU A 194 4.90 -14.94 2.50
N THR A 195 3.69 -14.89 3.03
CA THR A 195 3.40 -15.21 4.45
C THR A 195 3.05 -16.67 4.66
N LYS A 196 2.53 -17.35 3.62
CA LYS A 196 2.11 -18.75 3.68
C LYS A 196 3.16 -19.72 4.28
N PRO A 197 4.45 -19.66 3.93
CA PRO A 197 5.46 -20.54 4.54
C PRO A 197 5.59 -20.35 6.06
N PHE A 198 5.39 -19.15 6.58
CA PHE A 198 5.42 -18.88 8.02
C PHE A 198 4.16 -19.43 8.73
N MET A 199 3.03 -19.46 8.02
CA MET A 199 1.75 -19.96 8.52
C MET A 199 1.72 -21.49 8.66
N GLU A 200 2.65 -22.21 8.05
CA GLU A 200 2.81 -23.66 8.22
C GLU A 200 3.36 -24.02 9.62
N ASN A 201 4.00 -23.07 10.30
CA ASN A 201 4.44 -23.26 11.69
C ASN A 201 3.24 -23.10 12.65
N LYS A 202 2.81 -24.20 13.26
CA LYS A 202 1.61 -24.24 14.12
C LYS A 202 1.73 -23.37 15.36
N GLU A 203 2.92 -23.30 16.00
CA GLU A 203 3.14 -22.48 17.19
C GLU A 203 3.07 -21.01 16.85
N PHE A 204 3.70 -20.61 15.75
CA PHE A 204 3.62 -19.25 15.23
C PHE A 204 2.18 -18.87 14.90
N MET A 205 1.44 -19.74 14.19
CA MET A 205 0.04 -19.48 13.87
C MET A 205 -0.85 -19.37 15.10
N GLN A 206 -0.62 -20.20 16.11
CA GLN A 206 -1.39 -20.13 17.36
C GLN A 206 -1.13 -18.79 18.08
N ASP A 207 0.13 -18.32 18.14
CA ASP A 207 0.46 -16.99 18.71
C ASP A 207 -0.24 -15.85 17.94
N ILE A 208 -0.22 -15.91 16.61
CA ILE A 208 -0.90 -14.93 15.77
C ILE A 208 -2.42 -14.92 16.02
N LEU A 209 -3.05 -16.09 16.01
CA LEU A 209 -4.51 -16.22 16.19
C LEU A 209 -4.95 -15.77 17.59
N ASN A 210 -4.13 -16.02 18.62
CA ASN A 210 -4.40 -15.54 19.98
C ASN A 210 -4.42 -14.00 20.09
N ARG A 211 -3.77 -13.30 19.14
CA ARG A 211 -3.69 -11.84 19.11
C ARG A 211 -4.73 -11.21 18.17
N ILE A 212 -5.45 -12.00 17.39
CA ILE A 212 -6.50 -11.51 16.49
C ILE A 212 -7.87 -11.86 17.08
N PRO A 213 -8.59 -10.92 17.70
CA PRO A 213 -9.90 -11.19 18.32
C PRO A 213 -10.93 -11.82 17.39
N LEU A 214 -10.91 -11.52 16.07
CA LEU A 214 -11.78 -12.17 15.09
C LEU A 214 -11.42 -13.63 14.81
N GLY A 215 -10.27 -14.15 15.31
CA GLY A 215 -9.92 -15.56 15.30
C GLY A 215 -9.41 -16.11 13.96
N HIS A 216 -9.14 -15.28 12.98
CA HIS A 216 -8.57 -15.68 11.68
C HIS A 216 -7.61 -14.64 11.13
N VAL A 217 -6.66 -15.07 10.29
CA VAL A 217 -5.82 -14.17 9.50
C VAL A 217 -6.62 -13.57 8.35
N GLY A 218 -6.21 -12.38 7.90
CA GLY A 218 -6.87 -11.74 6.77
C GLY A 218 -6.51 -12.37 5.42
N GLN A 219 -7.34 -12.08 4.42
CA GLN A 219 -7.09 -12.36 3.01
C GLN A 219 -6.73 -11.06 2.27
N PRO A 220 -6.05 -11.11 1.12
CA PRO A 220 -5.72 -9.91 0.34
C PRO A 220 -6.95 -9.05 0.01
N GLU A 221 -8.12 -9.65 -0.18
CA GLU A 221 -9.38 -9.00 -0.47
C GLU A 221 -9.87 -8.11 0.69
N ASP A 222 -9.60 -8.49 1.95
CA ASP A 222 -9.94 -7.68 3.13
C ASP A 222 -9.21 -6.33 3.09
N VAL A 223 -7.96 -6.34 2.61
CA VAL A 223 -7.14 -5.14 2.47
C VAL A 223 -7.53 -4.33 1.23
N ALA A 224 -7.80 -5.01 0.12
CA ALA A 224 -8.21 -4.37 -1.14
C ALA A 224 -9.50 -3.56 -0.99
N GLY A 225 -10.46 -4.03 -0.17
CA GLY A 225 -11.67 -3.29 0.15
C GLY A 225 -11.39 -1.94 0.84
N ALA A 226 -10.46 -1.90 1.78
CA ALA A 226 -10.04 -0.66 2.44
C ALA A 226 -9.31 0.28 1.47
N VAL A 227 -8.47 -0.27 0.57
CA VAL A 227 -7.80 0.49 -0.49
C VAL A 227 -8.83 1.11 -1.44
N LEU A 228 -9.81 0.35 -1.91
CA LEU A 228 -10.88 0.85 -2.78
C LEU A 228 -11.67 1.98 -2.10
N TYR A 229 -12.05 1.80 -0.82
CA TYR A 229 -12.70 2.86 -0.06
C TYR A 229 -11.89 4.13 -0.05
N LEU A 230 -10.60 4.06 0.31
CA LEU A 230 -9.72 5.24 0.38
C LEU A 230 -9.40 5.84 -1.00
N ALA A 231 -9.39 5.06 -2.05
CA ALA A 231 -9.18 5.54 -3.42
C ALA A 231 -10.36 6.36 -3.94
N SER A 232 -11.56 6.06 -3.49
CA SER A 232 -12.82 6.52 -4.06
C SER A 232 -13.41 7.75 -3.36
N ASP A 233 -14.45 8.34 -3.97
CA ASP A 233 -15.23 9.44 -3.40
C ASP A 233 -16.04 9.06 -2.15
N ALA A 234 -16.21 7.77 -1.87
CA ALA A 234 -16.79 7.30 -0.63
C ALA A 234 -16.02 7.78 0.61
N SER A 235 -14.73 8.09 0.44
CA SER A 235 -13.83 8.60 1.48
C SER A 235 -13.42 10.07 1.30
N ARG A 236 -14.19 10.87 0.55
CA ARG A 236 -13.83 12.26 0.20
C ARG A 236 -13.52 13.20 1.37
N LEU A 237 -13.97 12.87 2.59
CA LEU A 237 -13.67 13.63 3.82
C LEU A 237 -12.65 12.92 4.73
N VAL A 238 -12.03 11.84 4.27
CA VAL A 238 -11.07 11.05 5.04
C VAL A 238 -9.66 11.39 4.58
N SER A 239 -8.89 12.08 5.44
CA SER A 239 -7.47 12.40 5.22
C SER A 239 -6.74 12.40 6.57
N GLY A 240 -5.47 11.98 6.57
CA GLY A 240 -4.66 11.83 7.78
C GLY A 240 -5.07 10.66 8.68
N SER A 241 -5.88 9.75 8.19
CA SER A 241 -6.45 8.62 8.94
C SER A 241 -5.73 7.31 8.68
N SER A 242 -5.81 6.40 9.67
CA SER A 242 -5.27 5.04 9.59
C SER A 242 -6.41 4.03 9.63
N ILE A 243 -6.65 3.32 8.53
CA ILE A 243 -7.65 2.23 8.47
C ILE A 243 -6.99 0.92 8.87
N LYS A 244 -7.34 0.43 10.04
CA LYS A 244 -6.84 -0.85 10.55
C LYS A 244 -7.65 -1.99 9.96
N VAL A 245 -6.95 -2.95 9.34
CA VAL A 245 -7.49 -4.19 8.78
C VAL A 245 -6.79 -5.32 9.52
N ASP A 246 -7.09 -5.44 10.81
CA ASP A 246 -6.27 -6.19 11.76
C ASP A 246 -7.06 -7.18 12.64
N GLY A 247 -8.34 -7.36 12.38
CA GLY A 247 -9.20 -8.27 13.14
C GLY A 247 -9.32 -7.93 14.63
N GLY A 248 -9.04 -6.67 15.00
CA GLY A 248 -9.08 -6.19 16.37
C GLY A 248 -7.75 -6.29 17.12
N TRP A 249 -6.65 -6.68 16.47
CA TRP A 249 -5.33 -6.80 17.09
C TRP A 249 -4.92 -5.56 17.89
N THR A 250 -5.14 -4.36 17.38
CA THR A 250 -4.74 -3.09 18.02
C THR A 250 -5.84 -2.47 18.88
N ALA A 251 -6.96 -3.14 19.06
CA ALA A 251 -8.08 -2.64 19.86
C ALA A 251 -7.94 -2.96 21.36
N VAL A 252 -6.96 -3.80 21.73
CA VAL A 252 -6.66 -4.27 23.09
C VAL A 252 -5.33 -3.76 23.58
#